data_e62c58fe945a62ab12e1ab8928df3ec0
#
_entry.id   e62c58fe945a62ab12e1ab8928df3ec0
#
_cell.length_a   1.000
_cell.length_b   1.000
_cell.length_c   1.000
_cell.angle_alpha   90.00
_cell.angle_beta   90.00
_cell.angle_gamma   90.00
#
_symmetry.space_group_name_H-M   'P 1'
#
loop_
_entity.id
_entity.type
_entity.pdbx_description
1 polymer ?
#
loop_
_entity_poly.entity_id
_entity_poly.type
_entity_poly.pdbx_seq_one_letter_code
_entity_poly.pdbx_strand_id
1 'polypeptide(L)'
;MDHPDFIQAVIARPQGESWRGRFVHHHGAPGDLGPILHQLAHDARHDIEPLTRALLEEHHGWNHLAPDDQSLGDCRCHDPQPANPTWPDTDPAIPGQSASARYAYILGPEAMKVEVRIGSDWRHLATVRHARNVGQLTFDLMTTRAHRLLEAAAWRSDPLN
;
A
#
# COMPACT_ATOMS: atom_id res chain seq x y z
N MET A 1 -9.20 -16.15 -8.74
CA MET A 1 -9.22 -14.85 -9.44
C MET A 1 -9.47 -13.79 -8.40
N ASP A 2 -8.46 -12.98 -8.14
CA ASP A 2 -8.60 -11.91 -7.13
C ASP A 2 -9.59 -10.88 -7.66
N HIS A 3 -10.71 -10.72 -6.97
CA HIS A 3 -11.63 -9.64 -7.27
C HIS A 3 -10.90 -8.32 -7.00
N PRO A 4 -10.89 -7.35 -7.92
CA PRO A 4 -10.09 -6.12 -7.78
C PRO A 4 -10.38 -5.36 -6.49
N ASP A 5 -11.58 -5.49 -5.95
CA ASP A 5 -12.00 -4.83 -4.72
C ASP A 5 -11.34 -5.40 -3.45
N PHE A 6 -10.78 -6.63 -3.51
CA PHE A 6 -10.18 -7.31 -2.37
C PHE A 6 -8.65 -7.33 -2.37
N ILE A 7 -8.01 -6.50 -3.17
CA ILE A 7 -6.55 -6.39 -3.17
C ILE A 7 -6.11 -5.64 -1.92
N GLN A 8 -5.36 -6.35 -1.07
CA GLN A 8 -4.75 -5.76 0.12
C GLN A 8 -3.42 -5.09 -0.19
N ALA A 9 -3.15 -4.02 0.50
CA ALA A 9 -1.89 -3.30 0.46
C ALA A 9 -1.43 -2.92 1.86
N VAL A 10 -0.23 -2.37 1.94
CA VAL A 10 0.32 -1.73 3.13
C VAL A 10 0.67 -0.28 2.78
N ILE A 11 0.30 0.65 3.65
CA ILE A 11 0.87 1.99 3.67
C ILE A 11 1.96 1.97 4.74
N ALA A 12 3.16 2.43 4.41
CA ALA A 12 4.31 2.32 5.28
C ALA A 12 5.17 3.58 5.28
N ARG A 13 6.06 3.65 6.26
CA ARG A 13 7.18 4.59 6.30
C ARG A 13 8.49 3.82 6.30
N PRO A 14 9.58 4.41 5.82
CA PRO A 14 10.90 3.79 5.91
C PRO A 14 11.30 3.56 7.38
N GLN A 15 11.92 2.42 7.63
CA GLN A 15 12.51 2.08 8.92
C GLN A 15 13.86 1.37 8.66
N GLY A 16 14.97 2.11 8.74
CA GLY A 16 16.27 1.60 8.32
C GLY A 16 16.26 1.24 6.84
N GLU A 17 16.68 0.03 6.50
CA GLU A 17 16.65 -0.53 5.13
C GLU A 17 15.31 -1.21 4.80
N SER A 18 14.38 -1.19 5.73
CA SER A 18 13.07 -1.82 5.63
C SER A 18 11.95 -0.79 5.73
N TRP A 19 10.75 -1.23 6.06
CA TRP A 19 9.61 -0.36 6.29
C TRP A 19 8.67 -0.94 7.35
N ARG A 20 7.81 -0.09 7.89
CA ARG A 20 6.76 -0.43 8.84
C ARG A 20 5.50 0.37 8.51
N GLY A 21 4.34 -0.27 8.58
CA GLY A 21 3.10 0.38 8.19
C GLY A 21 1.83 -0.23 8.73
N ARG A 22 0.73 0.08 8.05
CA ARG A 22 -0.61 -0.41 8.33
C ARG A 22 -1.24 -1.01 7.09
N PHE A 23 -2.10 -2.00 7.28
CA PHE A 23 -2.85 -2.63 6.19
C PHE A 23 -3.96 -1.72 5.65
N VAL A 24 -4.19 -1.82 4.35
CA VAL A 24 -5.38 -1.37 3.65
C VAL A 24 -6.03 -2.60 3.02
N HIS A 25 -7.26 -2.92 3.42
CA HIS A 25 -7.87 -4.20 3.09
C HIS A 25 -8.52 -4.27 1.72
N HIS A 26 -8.93 -3.11 1.18
CA HIS A 26 -9.65 -3.02 -0.09
C HIS A 26 -9.03 -1.96 -0.98
N HIS A 27 -9.14 -2.16 -2.30
CA HIS A 27 -8.70 -1.19 -3.31
C HIS A 27 -7.20 -0.84 -3.22
N GLY A 28 -6.36 -1.83 -2.88
CA GLY A 28 -4.92 -1.62 -2.69
C GLY A 28 -4.08 -1.56 -3.97
N ALA A 29 -4.67 -1.77 -5.15
CA ALA A 29 -3.92 -1.73 -6.42
C ALA A 29 -3.38 -0.31 -6.72
N PRO A 30 -2.27 -0.20 -7.48
CA PRO A 30 -1.70 1.11 -7.81
C PRO A 30 -2.67 2.06 -8.51
N GLY A 31 -3.53 1.56 -9.39
CA GLY A 31 -4.55 2.38 -10.07
C GLY A 31 -5.63 2.94 -9.13
N ASP A 32 -5.87 2.30 -7.99
CA ASP A 32 -6.88 2.70 -7.02
C ASP A 32 -6.28 3.52 -5.87
N LEU A 33 -5.33 2.94 -5.13
CA LEU A 33 -4.75 3.55 -3.94
C LEU A 33 -3.66 4.57 -4.26
N GLY A 34 -2.90 4.34 -5.34
CA GLY A 34 -1.76 5.18 -5.72
C GLY A 34 -2.12 6.66 -5.91
N PRO A 35 -3.16 7.00 -6.71
CA PRO A 35 -3.58 8.39 -6.91
C PRO A 35 -3.98 9.09 -5.62
N ILE A 36 -4.67 8.39 -4.72
CA ILE A 36 -5.12 8.92 -3.43
C ILE A 36 -3.90 9.26 -2.56
N LEU A 37 -2.99 8.30 -2.37
CA LEU A 37 -1.78 8.52 -1.56
C LEU A 37 -0.87 9.58 -2.16
N HIS A 38 -0.73 9.59 -3.49
CA HIS A 38 0.08 10.61 -4.16
C HIS A 38 -0.50 12.01 -3.96
N GLN A 39 -1.81 12.19 -4.07
CA GLN A 39 -2.45 13.49 -3.85
C GLN A 39 -2.24 13.97 -2.40
N LEU A 40 -2.46 13.10 -1.42
CA LEU A 40 -2.20 13.40 -0.02
C LEU A 40 -0.74 13.78 0.24
N ALA A 41 0.19 13.02 -0.33
CA ALA A 41 1.62 13.28 -0.18
C ALA A 41 2.07 14.55 -0.93
N HIS A 42 1.48 14.83 -2.10
CA HIS A 42 1.72 16.06 -2.85
C HIS A 42 1.28 17.30 -2.06
N ASP A 43 0.12 17.24 -1.43
CA ASP A 43 -0.40 18.32 -0.59
C ASP A 43 0.46 18.53 0.67
N ALA A 44 0.99 17.45 1.22
CA ALA A 44 1.87 17.43 2.40
C ALA A 44 3.38 17.50 2.05
N ARG A 45 3.77 17.79 0.82
CA ARG A 45 5.15 17.62 0.32
C ARG A 45 6.22 18.44 1.05
N HIS A 46 5.82 19.48 1.75
CA HIS A 46 6.74 20.32 2.52
C HIS A 46 7.04 19.75 3.91
N ASP A 47 6.13 18.96 4.44
CA ASP A 47 6.26 18.21 5.69
C ASP A 47 5.33 17.00 5.66
N ILE A 48 5.88 15.84 5.33
CA ILE A 48 5.12 14.59 5.21
C ILE A 48 4.78 13.96 6.58
N GLU A 49 5.45 14.37 7.64
CA GLU A 49 5.34 13.73 8.96
C GLU A 49 3.93 13.75 9.55
N PRO A 50 3.17 14.86 9.50
CA PRO A 50 1.78 14.85 9.99
C PRO A 50 0.89 13.85 9.24
N LEU A 51 1.05 13.74 7.93
CA LEU A 51 0.30 12.77 7.12
C LEU A 51 0.68 11.34 7.48
N THR A 52 1.97 11.05 7.59
CA THR A 52 2.46 9.72 7.94
C THR A 52 1.96 9.30 9.33
N ARG A 53 1.95 10.21 10.29
CA ARG A 53 1.41 9.96 11.62
C ARG A 53 -0.08 9.67 11.58
N ALA A 54 -0.86 10.46 10.87
CA ALA A 54 -2.30 10.26 10.72
C ALA A 54 -2.62 8.90 10.08
N LEU A 55 -1.86 8.49 9.06
CA LEU A 55 -2.09 7.23 8.37
C LEU A 55 -1.65 6.00 9.18
N LEU A 56 -0.56 6.09 9.96
CA LEU A 56 0.13 4.93 10.51
C LEU A 56 0.08 4.81 12.03
N GLU A 57 -0.01 5.93 12.77
CA GLU A 57 0.06 5.93 14.22
C GLU A 57 -1.29 6.21 14.89
N GLU A 58 -2.12 7.02 14.28
CA GLU A 58 -3.43 7.40 14.82
C GLU A 58 -4.53 6.37 14.51
N HIS A 59 -4.28 5.43 13.59
CA HIS A 59 -5.24 4.39 13.19
C HIS A 59 -4.59 2.99 13.18
N HIS A 60 -5.41 1.98 13.44
CA HIS A 60 -4.97 0.57 13.49
C HIS A 60 -4.94 -0.13 12.12
N GLY A 61 -5.35 0.55 11.08
CA GLY A 61 -5.46 0.06 9.72
C GLY A 61 -6.69 0.65 9.03
N TRP A 62 -6.85 0.31 7.77
CA TRP A 62 -7.85 0.91 6.90
C TRP A 62 -8.65 -0.16 6.17
N ASN A 63 -9.96 -0.04 6.11
CA ASN A 63 -10.75 -0.78 5.14
C ASN A 63 -10.47 -0.24 3.75
N HIS A 64 -10.55 1.07 3.58
CA HIS A 64 -10.15 1.80 2.37
C HIS A 64 -9.85 3.26 2.68
N LEU A 65 -9.10 3.92 1.84
CA LEU A 65 -8.91 5.37 1.86
C LEU A 65 -9.91 6.05 0.93
N ALA A 66 -10.60 7.04 1.47
CA ALA A 66 -11.51 7.92 0.72
C ALA A 66 -11.49 9.31 1.38
N PRO A 67 -10.41 10.09 1.15
CA PRO A 67 -10.21 11.36 1.83
C PRO A 67 -11.32 12.36 1.54
N ASP A 68 -11.78 13.02 2.60
CA ASP A 68 -12.67 14.17 2.55
C ASP A 68 -12.14 15.29 3.49
N ASP A 69 -12.94 16.31 3.75
CA ASP A 69 -12.53 17.44 4.61
C ASP A 69 -12.37 17.06 6.09
N GLN A 70 -12.88 15.91 6.52
CA GLN A 70 -12.93 15.50 7.92
C GLN A 70 -12.19 14.19 8.22
N SER A 71 -11.95 13.36 7.20
CA SER A 71 -11.45 12.00 7.35
C SER A 71 -10.56 11.59 6.20
N LEU A 72 -9.60 10.70 6.47
CA LEU A 72 -8.78 10.06 5.43
C LEU A 72 -9.48 8.84 4.80
N GLY A 73 -10.52 8.31 5.44
CA GLY A 73 -11.22 7.14 4.96
C GLY A 73 -11.86 6.32 6.08
N ASP A 74 -12.21 5.09 5.74
CA ASP A 74 -12.79 4.13 6.68
C ASP A 74 -11.69 3.37 7.41
N CYS A 75 -11.43 3.76 8.67
CA CYS A 75 -10.44 3.10 9.51
C CYS A 75 -11.04 1.91 10.27
N ARG A 76 -10.19 1.00 10.70
CA ARG A 76 -10.59 -0.19 11.49
C ARG A 76 -10.63 0.04 13.01
N CYS A 77 -10.44 1.27 13.47
CA CYS A 77 -10.40 1.59 14.90
C CYS A 77 -11.70 1.31 15.65
N HIS A 78 -12.82 1.33 14.94
CA HIS A 78 -14.17 1.13 15.48
C HIS A 78 -14.78 -0.22 15.10
N ASP A 79 -14.07 -1.03 14.33
CA ASP A 79 -14.57 -2.36 13.98
C ASP A 79 -14.68 -3.21 15.26
N PRO A 80 -15.78 -3.95 15.44
CA PRO A 80 -15.83 -4.94 16.50
C PRO A 80 -14.65 -5.87 16.36
N GLN A 81 -14.03 -6.24 17.48
CA GLN A 81 -12.87 -7.14 17.57
C GLN A 81 -12.96 -8.21 16.48
N PRO A 82 -11.94 -8.37 15.63
CA PRO A 82 -11.98 -9.39 14.60
C PRO A 82 -12.26 -10.75 15.24
N ALA A 83 -13.19 -11.48 14.66
CA ALA A 83 -13.57 -12.80 15.14
C ALA A 83 -12.40 -13.80 15.12
N ASN A 84 -11.26 -13.42 14.57
CA ASN A 84 -10.06 -14.23 14.49
C ASN A 84 -8.87 -13.47 15.10
N PRO A 85 -8.37 -13.87 16.29
CA PRO A 85 -7.24 -13.22 16.94
C PRO A 85 -5.91 -13.36 16.18
N THR A 86 -5.86 -14.13 15.11
CA THR A 86 -4.66 -14.28 14.27
C THR A 86 -4.53 -13.25 13.16
N TRP A 87 -5.47 -12.32 13.06
CA TRP A 87 -5.37 -11.23 12.08
C TRP A 87 -4.30 -10.22 12.52
N PRO A 88 -3.32 -9.92 11.66
CA PRO A 88 -2.20 -9.05 12.02
C PRO A 88 -2.57 -7.55 12.09
N ASP A 89 -3.86 -7.24 12.18
CA ASP A 89 -4.38 -5.87 12.12
C ASP A 89 -4.05 -5.02 13.35
N THR A 90 -3.70 -5.66 14.46
CA THR A 90 -3.32 -4.95 15.69
C THR A 90 -1.83 -4.60 15.72
N ASP A 91 -1.01 -5.35 14.99
CA ASP A 91 0.43 -5.13 14.93
C ASP A 91 0.80 -4.35 13.66
N PRO A 92 1.83 -3.50 13.73
CA PRO A 92 2.33 -2.83 12.54
C PRO A 92 2.74 -3.84 11.46
N ALA A 93 2.35 -3.58 10.21
CA ALA A 93 2.79 -4.37 9.08
C ALA A 93 4.29 -4.18 8.82
N ILE A 94 5.01 -5.28 8.67
CA ILE A 94 6.42 -5.32 8.27
C ILE A 94 6.61 -6.28 7.11
N PRO A 95 7.68 -6.18 6.29
CA PRO A 95 7.80 -6.97 5.07
C PRO A 95 7.66 -8.48 5.28
N GLY A 96 8.29 -9.03 6.28
CA GLY A 96 8.29 -10.48 6.57
C GLY A 96 6.98 -11.02 7.12
N GLN A 97 6.05 -10.17 7.55
CA GLN A 97 4.78 -10.54 8.18
C GLN A 97 3.55 -10.03 7.42
N SER A 98 3.74 -9.59 6.18
CA SER A 98 2.68 -9.00 5.35
C SER A 98 2.30 -9.89 4.18
N ALA A 99 2.17 -11.20 4.42
CA ALA A 99 1.93 -12.21 3.38
C ALA A 99 0.61 -12.05 2.63
N SER A 100 -0.40 -11.43 3.23
CA SER A 100 -1.69 -11.16 2.59
C SER A 100 -1.67 -9.93 1.68
N ALA A 101 -0.74 -9.00 1.88
CA ALA A 101 -0.65 -7.79 1.08
C ALA A 101 0.05 -8.04 -0.27
N ARG A 102 -0.49 -7.47 -1.33
CA ARG A 102 0.08 -7.51 -2.68
C ARG A 102 1.01 -6.34 -2.95
N TYR A 103 0.71 -5.18 -2.42
CA TYR A 103 1.44 -3.93 -2.65
C TYR A 103 1.85 -3.29 -1.34
N ALA A 104 2.98 -2.55 -1.37
CA ALA A 104 3.42 -1.68 -0.30
C ALA A 104 3.72 -0.28 -0.86
N TYR A 105 3.19 0.74 -0.19
CA TYR A 105 3.39 2.14 -0.51
C TYR A 105 4.18 2.78 0.61
N ILE A 106 5.46 3.03 0.38
CA ILE A 106 6.38 3.53 1.40
C ILE A 106 6.54 5.04 1.21
N LEU A 107 6.00 5.80 2.15
CA LEU A 107 6.02 7.26 2.15
C LEU A 107 7.32 7.75 2.80
N GLY A 108 8.32 8.00 1.97
CA GLY A 108 9.54 8.68 2.39
C GLY A 108 9.38 10.19 2.46
N PRO A 109 10.43 10.93 2.86
CA PRO A 109 10.35 12.40 2.99
C PRO A 109 10.04 13.12 1.69
N GLU A 110 10.53 12.64 0.56
CA GLU A 110 10.43 13.32 -0.74
C GLU A 110 9.68 12.52 -1.81
N ALA A 111 9.50 11.23 -1.59
CA ALA A 111 8.94 10.34 -2.59
C ALA A 111 8.19 9.17 -1.96
N MET A 112 7.20 8.68 -2.66
CA MET A 112 6.52 7.41 -2.40
C MET A 112 7.17 6.32 -3.24
N LYS A 113 7.64 5.27 -2.60
CA LYS A 113 8.12 4.06 -3.25
C LYS A 113 7.00 3.03 -3.28
N VAL A 114 6.75 2.44 -4.43
CA VAL A 114 5.75 1.38 -4.59
C VAL A 114 6.46 0.07 -4.82
N GLU A 115 6.11 -0.93 -4.04
CA GLU A 115 6.61 -2.30 -4.17
C GLU A 115 5.45 -3.28 -4.43
N VAL A 116 5.74 -4.36 -5.13
CA VAL A 116 4.84 -5.47 -5.35
C VAL A 116 5.45 -6.75 -4.75
N ARG A 117 4.61 -7.56 -4.10
CA ARG A 117 5.04 -8.83 -3.54
C ARG A 117 4.92 -9.95 -4.58
N ILE A 118 6.02 -10.62 -4.83
CA ILE A 118 6.13 -11.76 -5.74
C ILE A 118 6.67 -12.95 -4.93
N GLY A 119 5.83 -13.94 -4.66
CA GLY A 119 6.17 -14.99 -3.73
C GLY A 119 6.37 -14.44 -2.32
N SER A 120 7.54 -14.63 -1.75
CA SER A 120 7.95 -14.08 -0.45
C SER A 120 8.68 -12.73 -0.55
N ASP A 121 9.03 -12.29 -1.76
CA ASP A 121 9.91 -11.15 -1.97
C ASP A 121 9.15 -9.88 -2.36
N TRP A 122 9.59 -8.77 -1.83
CA TRP A 122 9.15 -7.45 -2.23
C TRP A 122 10.04 -6.91 -3.35
N ARG A 123 9.44 -6.51 -4.45
CA ARG A 123 10.11 -5.99 -5.65
C ARG A 123 9.73 -4.54 -5.89
N HIS A 124 10.73 -3.70 -6.12
CA HIS A 124 10.50 -2.30 -6.49
C HIS A 124 9.70 -2.21 -7.79
N LEU A 125 8.60 -1.48 -7.76
CA LEU A 125 7.73 -1.24 -8.91
C LEU A 125 7.93 0.16 -9.48
N ALA A 126 7.91 1.18 -8.63
CA ALA A 126 8.10 2.57 -9.01
C ALA A 126 8.48 3.45 -7.82
N THR A 127 9.02 4.63 -8.11
CA THR A 127 9.22 5.72 -7.16
C THR A 127 8.58 6.99 -7.72
N VAL A 128 7.68 7.60 -6.95
CA VAL A 128 6.95 8.80 -7.34
C VAL A 128 7.30 9.93 -6.38
N ARG A 129 7.91 10.99 -6.88
CA ARG A 129 8.24 12.17 -6.07
C ARG A 129 6.96 12.92 -5.67
N HIS A 130 6.86 13.33 -4.41
CA HIS A 130 5.71 14.08 -3.90
C HIS A 130 5.50 15.41 -4.63
N ALA A 131 6.59 16.07 -5.00
CA ALA A 131 6.55 17.36 -5.71
C ALA A 131 6.06 17.26 -7.17
N ARG A 132 6.06 16.06 -7.77
CA ARG A 132 5.58 15.86 -9.14
C ARG A 132 4.06 15.79 -9.19
N ASN A 133 3.49 16.45 -10.19
CA ASN A 133 2.09 16.24 -10.52
C ASN A 133 1.99 15.02 -11.44
N VAL A 134 1.43 13.92 -10.94
CA VAL A 134 1.33 12.64 -11.63
C VAL A 134 -0.13 12.24 -11.73
N GLY A 135 -0.57 11.91 -12.94
CA GLY A 135 -1.96 11.56 -13.22
C GLY A 135 -2.28 10.06 -13.05
N GLN A 136 -3.55 9.74 -13.19
CA GLN A 136 -4.10 8.38 -13.12
C GLN A 136 -3.37 7.39 -14.02
N LEU A 137 -3.02 7.79 -15.25
CA LEU A 137 -2.36 6.92 -16.23
C LEU A 137 -1.04 6.33 -15.70
N THR A 138 -0.27 7.09 -14.93
CA THR A 138 0.98 6.60 -14.35
C THR A 138 0.72 5.42 -13.42
N PHE A 139 -0.31 5.50 -12.60
CA PHE A 139 -0.68 4.43 -11.67
C PHE A 139 -1.32 3.22 -12.37
N ASP A 140 -2.09 3.46 -13.42
CA ASP A 140 -2.65 2.38 -14.27
C ASP A 140 -1.52 1.60 -14.97
N LEU A 141 -0.48 2.28 -15.42
CA LEU A 141 0.72 1.64 -16.00
C LEU A 141 1.51 0.84 -14.94
N MET A 142 1.56 1.30 -13.69
CA MET A 142 2.15 0.52 -12.58
C MET A 142 1.37 -0.77 -12.36
N THR A 143 0.05 -0.72 -12.34
CA THR A 143 -0.81 -1.91 -12.22
C THR A 143 -0.52 -2.90 -13.34
N THR A 144 -0.44 -2.43 -14.58
CA THR A 144 -0.12 -3.27 -15.73
C THR A 144 1.27 -3.92 -15.62
N ARG A 145 2.26 -3.14 -15.18
CA ARG A 145 3.63 -3.65 -14.95
C ARG A 145 3.66 -4.71 -13.85
N ALA A 146 2.94 -4.48 -12.76
CA ALA A 146 2.84 -5.44 -11.66
C ALA A 146 2.23 -6.77 -12.14
N HIS A 147 1.15 -6.73 -12.91
CA HIS A 147 0.54 -7.93 -13.47
C HIS A 147 1.52 -8.72 -14.34
N ARG A 148 2.28 -8.06 -15.20
CA ARG A 148 3.31 -8.73 -16.02
C ARG A 148 4.39 -9.41 -15.17
N LEU A 149 4.82 -8.78 -14.08
CA LEU A 149 5.81 -9.37 -13.16
C LEU A 149 5.24 -10.59 -12.45
N LEU A 150 3.99 -10.54 -12.03
CA LEU A 150 3.29 -11.64 -11.38
C LEU A 150 3.07 -12.82 -12.34
N GLU A 151 2.64 -12.56 -13.56
CA GLU A 151 2.48 -13.57 -14.61
C GLU A 151 3.81 -14.25 -14.95
N ALA A 152 4.89 -13.48 -15.12
CA ALA A 152 6.22 -14.01 -15.38
C ALA A 152 6.77 -14.86 -14.22
N ALA A 153 6.41 -14.54 -12.98
CA ALA A 153 6.79 -15.33 -11.82
C ALA A 153 5.98 -16.65 -11.76
N ALA A 154 4.68 -16.59 -12.03
CA ALA A 154 3.82 -17.77 -12.09
C ALA A 154 4.29 -18.77 -13.17
N TRP A 155 4.64 -18.28 -14.36
CA TRP A 155 5.21 -19.10 -15.44
C TRP A 155 6.47 -19.85 -15.00
N ARG A 156 7.41 -19.18 -14.31
CA ARG A 156 8.66 -19.79 -13.84
C ARG A 156 8.45 -20.82 -12.71
N SER A 157 7.35 -20.75 -12.03
CA SER A 157 7.00 -21.66 -10.92
C SER A 157 6.17 -22.85 -11.36
N ASP A 158 5.78 -22.92 -12.64
CA ASP A 158 5.03 -24.05 -13.18
C ASP A 158 5.98 -25.23 -13.39
N PRO A 159 5.75 -26.39 -12.73
CA PRO A 159 6.60 -27.56 -12.84
C PRO A 159 6.57 -28.21 -14.22
N LEU A 160 5.68 -27.77 -15.12
CA LEU A 160 5.58 -28.28 -16.50
C LEU A 160 6.39 -27.45 -17.52
N ASN A 161 7.01 -26.34 -17.07
CA ASN A 161 7.95 -25.52 -17.82
C ASN A 161 9.35 -25.60 -17.16
#